data_08b83989ab1da41979d748220eb95226
#
_entry.id   08b83989ab1da41979d748220eb95226
#
_cell.length_a   1.000
_cell.length_b   1.000
_cell.length_c   1.000
_cell.angle_alpha   90.00
_cell.angle_beta   90.00
_cell.angle_gamma   90.00
#
_symmetry.space_group_name_H-M   'P 1'
#
loop_
_entity.id
_entity.type
_entity.pdbx_description
1 polymer ?
#
loop_
_entity_poly.entity_id
_entity_poly.type
_entity_poly.pdbx_seq_one_letter_code
_entity_poly.pdbx_strand_id
1 'polypeptide(L)'
;METEIKLTGAVLCALSENTSDDGLDASLDELERLLDTAGGQCVARMVQYRDKPDVRTYFGKGKIEELADFIRKDGTVELVVFN
;
A
#
# COMPACT_ATOMS: atom_id res chain seq x y z
N MET A 1 -29.66 17.79 6.73
CA MET A 1 -28.24 17.87 7.11
C MET A 1 -27.45 16.89 6.26
N GLU A 2 -26.49 17.40 5.53
CA GLU A 2 -25.65 16.53 4.74
C GLU A 2 -24.51 16.01 5.56
N THR A 3 -24.33 14.71 5.53
CA THR A 3 -23.18 14.09 6.18
C THR A 3 -22.16 13.74 5.11
N GLU A 4 -21.05 14.46 5.10
CA GLU A 4 -19.95 14.12 4.22
C GLU A 4 -19.21 12.93 4.79
N ILE A 5 -19.18 11.86 4.02
CA ILE A 5 -18.36 10.70 4.36
C ILE A 5 -17.03 10.87 3.67
N LYS A 6 -16.00 11.16 4.47
CA LYS A 6 -14.65 11.29 3.95
C LYS A 6 -13.96 9.93 4.02
N LEU A 7 -13.56 9.41 2.86
CA LEU A 7 -12.82 8.17 2.81
C LEU A 7 -11.35 8.40 3.19
N THR A 8 -10.81 7.48 3.97
CA THR A 8 -9.39 7.53 4.34
C THR A 8 -8.56 7.01 3.17
N GLY A 9 -7.70 7.86 2.63
CA GLY A 9 -6.79 7.47 1.56
C GLY A 9 -5.67 6.58 2.09
N ALA A 10 -5.41 5.47 1.42
CA ALA A 10 -4.41 4.51 1.86
C ALA A 10 -3.53 4.03 0.71
N VAL A 11 -2.27 3.74 1.03
CA VAL A 11 -1.35 3.06 0.11
C VAL A 11 -1.16 1.65 0.62
N LEU A 12 -1.37 0.68 -0.26
CA LEU A 12 -1.11 -0.73 0.04
C LEU A 12 0.30 -1.10 -0.42
N CYS A 13 1.09 -1.61 0.50
CA CYS A 13 2.48 -1.95 0.24
C CYS A 13 2.69 -3.44 0.43
N ALA A 14 3.44 -4.05 -0.46
CA ALA A 14 3.75 -5.47 -0.37
C ALA A 14 5.18 -5.76 -0.81
N LEU A 15 5.76 -6.78 -0.20
CA LEU A 15 7.07 -7.29 -0.57
C LEU A 15 6.86 -8.67 -1.18
N SER A 16 7.36 -8.88 -2.39
CA SER A 16 7.32 -10.17 -3.05
C SER A 16 8.74 -10.69 -3.27
N GLU A 17 8.95 -11.94 -2.97
CA GLU A 17 10.23 -12.60 -3.22
C GLU A 17 10.28 -13.22 -4.61
N ASN A 18 9.16 -13.23 -5.31
CA ASN A 18 9.04 -13.87 -6.61
C ASN A 18 8.32 -12.94 -7.58
N THR A 19 8.96 -12.65 -8.72
CA THR A 19 8.40 -11.74 -9.72
C THR A 19 7.19 -12.32 -10.46
N SER A 20 6.92 -13.62 -10.31
CA SER A 20 5.77 -14.27 -10.93
C SER A 20 4.72 -14.71 -9.90
N ASP A 21 4.61 -13.97 -8.81
CA ASP A 21 3.70 -14.33 -7.72
C ASP A 21 2.28 -13.82 -8.01
N ASP A 22 1.45 -14.69 -8.60
CA ASP A 22 0.05 -14.38 -8.88
C ASP A 22 -0.77 -14.27 -7.60
N GLY A 23 -0.35 -14.93 -6.53
CA GLY A 23 -1.04 -14.86 -5.25
C GLY A 23 -0.97 -13.50 -4.61
N LEU A 24 0.06 -12.72 -4.93
CA LEU A 24 0.21 -11.38 -4.39
C LEU A 24 -0.89 -10.45 -4.85
N ASP A 25 -1.24 -10.49 -6.14
CA ASP A 25 -2.32 -9.67 -6.67
C ASP A 25 -3.65 -10.01 -6.02
N ALA A 26 -3.93 -11.29 -5.83
CA ALA A 26 -5.15 -11.73 -5.15
C ALA A 26 -5.19 -11.25 -3.70
N SER A 27 -4.05 -11.30 -3.01
CA SER A 27 -3.94 -10.82 -1.63
C SER A 27 -4.17 -9.31 -1.55
N LEU A 28 -3.61 -8.55 -2.47
CA LEU A 28 -3.79 -7.11 -2.51
C LEU A 28 -5.23 -6.74 -2.87
N ASP A 29 -5.87 -7.47 -3.76
CA ASP A 29 -7.27 -7.27 -4.10
C ASP A 29 -8.17 -7.49 -2.90
N GLU A 30 -7.91 -8.52 -2.12
CA GLU A 30 -8.66 -8.79 -0.92
C GLU A 30 -8.44 -7.71 0.13
N LEU A 31 -7.20 -7.27 0.29
CA LEU A 31 -6.86 -6.22 1.23
C LEU A 31 -7.56 -4.91 0.86
N GLU A 32 -7.59 -4.59 -0.42
CA GLU A 32 -8.30 -3.41 -0.91
C GLU A 32 -9.79 -3.49 -0.64
N ARG A 33 -10.37 -4.68 -0.80
CA ARG A 33 -11.78 -4.90 -0.52
C ARG A 33 -12.09 -4.71 0.96
N LEU A 34 -11.23 -5.21 1.84
CA LEU A 34 -11.37 -5.02 3.28
C LEU A 34 -11.22 -3.56 3.66
N LEU A 35 -10.30 -2.86 3.04
CA LEU A 35 -10.10 -1.44 3.24
C LEU A 35 -11.35 -0.64 2.84
N ASP A 36 -11.91 -0.96 1.69
CA ASP A 36 -13.12 -0.32 1.19
C ASP A 36 -14.29 -0.52 2.16
N THR A 37 -14.44 -1.74 2.67
CA THR A 37 -15.49 -2.06 3.65
C THR A 37 -15.30 -1.24 4.95
N ALA A 38 -14.06 -0.97 5.31
CA ALA A 38 -13.76 -0.20 6.52
C ALA A 38 -13.84 1.31 6.34
N GLY A 39 -14.20 1.79 5.14
CA GLY A 39 -14.31 3.21 4.87
C GLY A 39 -13.04 3.83 4.32
N GLY A 40 -12.11 3.02 3.84
CA GLY A 40 -10.89 3.51 3.20
C GLY A 40 -10.98 3.52 1.70
N GLN A 41 -10.00 4.12 1.07
CA GLN A 41 -9.86 4.15 -0.37
C GLN A 41 -8.42 3.87 -0.74
N CYS A 42 -8.20 2.90 -1.62
CA CYS A 42 -6.85 2.62 -2.10
C CYS A 42 -6.43 3.68 -3.11
N VAL A 43 -5.46 4.49 -2.74
CA VAL A 43 -4.91 5.52 -3.61
C VAL A 43 -3.86 4.92 -4.55
N ALA A 44 -3.05 4.00 -4.05
CA ALA A 44 -2.01 3.37 -4.84
C ALA A 44 -1.57 2.06 -4.20
N ARG A 45 -0.94 1.22 -5.00
CA ARG A 45 -0.30 -0.01 -4.54
C ARG A 45 1.18 0.09 -4.85
N MET A 46 2.02 -0.29 -3.90
CA MET A 46 3.46 -0.38 -4.10
C MET A 46 3.93 -1.78 -3.82
N VAL A 47 4.61 -2.38 -4.78
CA VAL A 47 5.16 -3.73 -4.64
C VAL A 47 6.65 -3.67 -4.90
N GLN A 48 7.42 -4.27 -4.01
CA GLN A 48 8.85 -4.42 -4.20
C GLN A 48 9.19 -5.90 -4.36
N TYR A 49 9.90 -6.22 -5.43
CA TYR A 49 10.36 -7.59 -5.68
C TYR A 49 11.81 -7.71 -5.23
N ARG A 50 12.07 -8.67 -4.35
CA ARG A 50 13.40 -8.88 -3.80
C ARG A 50 13.63 -10.37 -3.56
N ASP A 51 14.87 -10.80 -3.71
CA ASP A 51 15.24 -12.18 -3.40
C ASP A 51 15.18 -12.46 -1.91
N LYS A 52 15.55 -11.46 -1.11
CA LYS A 52 15.52 -11.58 0.36
C LYS A 52 15.01 -10.27 0.96
N PRO A 53 14.20 -10.33 2.02
CA PRO A 53 13.82 -9.13 2.74
C PRO A 53 15.05 -8.45 3.34
N ASP A 54 15.02 -7.12 3.38
CA ASP A 54 16.05 -6.38 4.09
C ASP A 54 15.89 -6.61 5.60
N VAL A 55 17.00 -6.89 6.28
CA VAL A 55 16.96 -7.17 7.71
C VAL A 55 16.63 -5.94 8.56
N ARG A 56 16.76 -4.75 8.01
CA ARG A 56 16.54 -3.50 8.73
C ARG A 56 15.18 -2.89 8.44
N THR A 57 14.73 -2.99 7.19
CA THR A 57 13.45 -2.44 6.77
C THR A 57 12.76 -3.46 5.89
N TYR A 58 11.45 -3.47 5.96
CA TYR A 58 10.63 -4.33 5.11
C TYR A 58 10.84 -3.99 3.63
N PHE A 59 10.81 -2.71 3.31
CA PHE A 59 11.17 -2.20 1.99
C PHE A 59 12.61 -1.68 2.02
N GLY A 60 13.28 -1.71 0.88
CA GLY A 60 14.58 -1.08 0.74
C GLY A 60 14.47 0.44 0.89
N LYS A 61 15.60 1.08 1.20
CA LYS A 61 15.64 2.51 1.46
C LYS A 61 15.07 3.34 0.31
N GLY A 62 15.43 2.99 -0.93
CA GLY A 62 14.94 3.73 -2.09
C GLY A 62 13.43 3.67 -2.23
N LYS A 63 12.84 2.50 -1.91
CA LYS A 63 11.40 2.33 -1.99
C LYS A 63 10.68 3.12 -0.91
N ILE A 64 11.26 3.18 0.28
CA ILE A 64 10.71 3.97 1.37
C ILE A 64 10.72 5.46 1.02
N GLU A 65 11.80 5.95 0.41
CA GLU A 65 11.88 7.35 -0.02
C GLU A 65 10.85 7.65 -1.11
N GLU A 66 10.66 6.72 -2.04
CA GLU A 66 9.66 6.84 -3.09
C GLU A 66 8.25 6.92 -2.51
N LEU A 67 7.96 6.07 -1.53
CA LEU A 67 6.69 6.09 -0.82
C LEU A 67 6.47 7.41 -0.10
N ALA A 68 7.47 7.90 0.60
CA ALA A 68 7.37 9.16 1.31
C ALA A 68 7.11 10.33 0.36
N ASP A 69 7.78 10.36 -0.79
CA ASP A 69 7.55 11.36 -1.80
C ASP A 69 6.14 11.31 -2.36
N PHE A 70 5.64 10.11 -2.63
CA PHE A 70 4.28 9.93 -3.11
C PHE A 70 3.26 10.47 -2.12
N ILE A 71 3.41 10.13 -0.85
CA ILE A 71 2.51 10.58 0.21
C ILE A 71 2.51 12.10 0.30
N ARG A 72 3.69 12.70 0.22
CA ARG A 72 3.84 14.15 0.33
C ARG A 72 3.17 14.88 -0.83
N LYS A 73 3.29 14.34 -2.05
CA LYS A 73 2.75 14.97 -3.24
C LYS A 73 1.25 14.76 -3.39
N ASP A 74 0.77 13.59 -3.00
CA ASP A 74 -0.65 13.26 -3.16
C ASP A 74 -1.53 14.05 -2.20
N GLY A 75 -1.14 14.14 -0.95
CA GLY A 75 -1.87 14.90 0.05
C GLY A 75 -3.15 14.24 0.56
N THR A 76 -3.57 13.12 -0.02
CA THR A 76 -4.80 12.42 0.41
C THR A 76 -4.51 11.15 1.21
N VAL A 77 -3.26 10.73 1.26
CA VAL A 77 -2.88 9.48 1.94
C VAL A 77 -2.77 9.73 3.43
N GLU A 78 -3.53 8.99 4.21
CA GLU A 78 -3.52 9.07 5.66
C GLU A 78 -3.06 7.76 6.31
N LEU A 79 -2.97 6.69 5.52
CA LEU A 79 -2.69 5.36 6.03
C LEU A 79 -1.80 4.60 5.05
N VAL A 80 -0.84 3.87 5.59
CA VAL A 80 -0.03 2.93 4.81
C VAL A 80 -0.23 1.54 5.40
N VAL A 81 -0.58 0.60 4.55
CA VAL A 81 -0.85 -0.78 4.96
C VAL A 81 0.20 -1.68 4.32
N PHE A 82 0.89 -2.44 5.15
CA PHE A 82 1.88 -3.42 4.69
C PHE A 82 1.29 -4.82 4.75
N ASN A 83 1.44 -5.53 3.67
CA ASN A 83 0.98 -6.90 3.58
C ASN A 83 2.10 -7.86 3.96
#